data_3215728e46dac1607089dd92acc4f49a
#
_entry.id   3215728e46dac1607089dd92acc4f49a
#
_cell.length_a   1.000
_cell.length_b   1.000
_cell.length_c   1.000
_cell.angle_alpha   90.00
_cell.angle_beta   90.00
_cell.angle_gamma   90.00
#
_symmetry.space_group_name_H-M   'P 1'
#
loop_
_entity.id
_entity.type
_entity.pdbx_description
1 polymer ?
#
loop_
_entity_poly.entity_id
_entity_poly.type
_entity_poly.pdbx_seq_one_letter_code
_entity_poly.pdbx_strand_id
1 'polypeptide(L)'
;MTRAGGVLIVLLTDAVPAMGLGRRKGDAMHAQVITFGLNGITEEQFRQASRADTPTFASLPGLLAKIWLRDPETNTYGGLYLWDDQEAYERYIKGEVFNAIKADQNLKNVESRDFGVFEDLSSLTMPKLRAV
;
A
#
# COMPACT_ATOMS: atom_id res chain seq x y z
N MET A 1 -1.86 -13.58 16.03
CA MET A 1 -1.58 -13.05 15.50
C MET A 1 -2.09 -11.89 15.39
N THR A 2 -2.08 -11.12 15.77
CA THR A 2 -2.66 -10.08 15.71
C THR A 2 -2.02 -9.09 15.17
N ARG A 3 -1.22 -8.85 14.75
CA ARG A 3 -0.59 -7.98 14.17
C ARG A 3 -1.35 -7.10 13.52
N ALA A 4 -2.04 -6.89 13.23
CA ALA A 4 -2.77 -6.17 12.56
C ALA A 4 -2.58 -4.87 12.03
N GLY A 5 -3.58 -4.23 11.62
CA GLY A 5 -3.49 -2.96 10.96
C GLY A 5 -2.96 -1.84 11.83
N GLY A 6 -3.16 -1.97 13.11
CA GLY A 6 -2.64 -0.97 14.01
C GLY A 6 -1.13 -0.87 13.96
N VAL A 7 -0.50 -2.00 13.79
CA VAL A 7 0.94 -2.03 13.70
C VAL A 7 1.39 -1.29 12.46
N LEU A 8 0.68 -1.46 11.37
CA LEU A 8 1.03 -0.79 10.13
C LEU A 8 0.96 0.71 10.30
N ILE A 9 -0.07 1.21 10.96
CA ILE A 9 -0.23 2.64 11.14
C ILE A 9 0.92 3.20 11.96
N VAL A 10 1.32 2.49 13.00
CA VAL A 10 2.42 2.95 13.83
C VAL A 10 3.70 3.03 13.03
N LEU A 11 3.95 2.02 12.20
CA LEU A 11 5.15 2.04 11.40
C LEU A 11 5.16 3.20 10.42
N LEU A 12 4.01 3.53 9.86
CA LEU A 12 3.96 4.64 8.95
C LEU A 12 4.27 5.94 9.66
N THR A 13 3.76 6.10 10.87
CA THR A 13 4.01 7.30 11.63
C THR A 13 5.49 7.45 11.93
N ASP A 14 6.13 6.35 12.30
CA ASP A 14 7.54 6.42 12.61
C ASP A 14 8.40 6.59 11.36
N ALA A 15 7.99 5.99 10.28
CA ALA A 15 8.80 6.02 9.08
C ALA A 15 8.81 7.38 8.40
N VAL A 16 7.71 8.09 8.44
CA VAL A 16 7.59 9.34 7.71
C VAL A 16 8.65 10.37 8.14
N PRO A 17 8.86 10.62 9.42
CA PRO A 17 9.88 11.59 9.80
C PRO A 17 11.27 11.17 9.32
N ALA A 18 11.58 9.91 9.42
CA ALA A 18 12.89 9.46 9.00
C ALA A 18 13.08 9.60 7.51
N MET A 19 12.01 9.29 6.77
CA MET A 19 12.13 9.40 5.35
C MET A 19 12.24 10.83 4.94
N GLY A 20 11.53 11.72 5.58
CA GLY A 20 11.61 13.13 5.26
C GLY A 20 13.01 13.67 5.42
N LEU A 21 13.73 13.17 6.43
CA LEU A 21 15.07 13.65 6.66
C LEU A 21 16.03 13.18 5.58
N GLY A 22 15.77 12.03 4.98
CA GLY A 22 16.66 11.50 3.98
C GLY A 22 16.29 11.85 2.56
N ARG A 23 15.16 12.53 2.36
CA ARG A 23 14.74 12.78 1.00
C ARG A 23 15.53 13.91 0.40
N ARG A 24 15.84 13.81 -0.88
CA ARG A 24 16.54 14.84 -1.56
C ARG A 24 15.69 15.46 -2.61
N LYS A 25 16.12 16.58 -3.10
CA LYS A 25 15.43 17.24 -4.17
C LYS A 25 15.32 16.29 -5.34
N GLY A 26 14.16 16.12 -5.88
CA GLY A 26 13.93 15.19 -6.97
C GLY A 26 13.41 13.84 -6.54
N ASP A 27 13.49 13.54 -5.24
CA ASP A 27 13.00 12.26 -4.75
C ASP A 27 11.55 12.43 -4.38
N ALA A 28 10.69 12.52 -5.37
CA ALA A 28 9.27 12.73 -5.12
C ALA A 28 8.60 11.41 -4.81
N MET A 29 7.60 11.46 -3.93
CA MET A 29 6.80 10.30 -3.62
C MET A 29 6.11 9.77 -4.86
N HIS A 30 5.72 8.51 -4.82
CA HIS A 30 5.04 7.86 -5.93
C HIS A 30 3.84 7.11 -5.40
N ALA A 31 2.72 7.19 -6.07
CA ALA A 31 1.49 6.56 -5.62
C ALA A 31 1.14 5.41 -6.56
N GLN A 32 0.48 4.40 -6.02
CA GLN A 32 0.08 3.24 -6.81
C GLN A 32 -1.26 2.75 -6.32
N VAL A 33 -2.14 2.38 -7.24
CA VAL A 33 -3.43 1.79 -6.91
C VAL A 33 -3.46 0.42 -7.55
N ILE A 34 -3.66 -0.61 -6.71
CA ILE A 34 -3.83 -1.98 -7.18
C ILE A 34 -5.26 -2.37 -6.90
N THR A 35 -5.96 -2.91 -7.91
CA THR A 35 -7.31 -3.41 -7.72
C THR A 35 -7.42 -4.81 -8.26
N PHE A 36 -8.36 -5.58 -7.70
CA PHE A 36 -8.64 -6.94 -8.15
C PHE A 36 -10.01 -7.35 -7.65
N GLY A 37 -10.53 -8.43 -8.18
CA GLY A 37 -11.74 -9.02 -7.66
C GLY A 37 -11.40 -10.25 -6.84
N LEU A 38 -12.32 -10.64 -5.95
CA LEU A 38 -12.16 -11.88 -5.21
C LEU A 38 -12.73 -13.03 -6.04
N ASN A 39 -12.06 -14.16 -5.99
CA ASN A 39 -12.46 -15.33 -6.76
C ASN A 39 -12.53 -16.52 -5.84
N GLY A 40 -13.74 -16.93 -5.47
CA GLY A 40 -13.92 -18.13 -4.67
C GLY A 40 -13.71 -17.95 -3.18
N ILE A 41 -13.54 -16.72 -2.71
CA ILE A 41 -13.44 -16.45 -1.27
C ILE A 41 -14.34 -15.27 -0.94
N THR A 42 -14.73 -15.20 0.34
CA THR A 42 -15.57 -14.12 0.81
C THR A 42 -14.72 -12.92 1.22
N GLU A 43 -15.38 -11.77 1.36
CA GLU A 43 -14.69 -10.59 1.84
C GLU A 43 -14.05 -10.84 3.21
N GLU A 44 -14.75 -11.57 4.09
CA GLU A 44 -14.21 -11.82 5.41
C GLU A 44 -12.97 -12.71 5.35
N GLN A 45 -12.98 -13.71 4.47
CA GLN A 45 -11.79 -14.54 4.28
C GLN A 45 -10.64 -13.72 3.75
N PHE A 46 -10.91 -12.82 2.82
CA PHE A 46 -9.88 -11.95 2.28
C PHE A 46 -9.36 -11.03 3.37
N ARG A 47 -10.25 -10.50 4.21
CA ARG A 47 -9.84 -9.59 5.27
C ARG A 47 -8.93 -10.30 6.26
N GLN A 48 -9.25 -11.54 6.63
CA GLN A 48 -8.42 -12.27 7.55
C GLN A 48 -7.05 -12.60 6.96
N ALA A 49 -7.02 -13.00 5.70
CA ALA A 49 -5.74 -13.27 5.04
C ALA A 49 -4.91 -12.01 4.94
N SER A 50 -5.56 -10.88 4.63
CA SER A 50 -4.84 -9.61 4.52
C SER A 50 -4.26 -9.19 5.87
N ARG A 51 -5.01 -9.42 6.94
CA ARG A 51 -4.51 -9.08 8.27
C ARG A 51 -3.23 -9.86 8.57
N ALA A 52 -3.19 -11.12 8.19
CA ALA A 52 -2.00 -11.93 8.40
C ALA A 52 -0.80 -11.43 7.58
N ASP A 53 -1.08 -10.75 6.47
CA ASP A 53 -0.02 -10.27 5.60
C ASP A 53 0.45 -8.86 5.95
N THR A 54 -0.19 -8.18 6.89
CA THR A 54 0.18 -6.79 7.17
C THR A 54 1.63 -6.63 7.59
N PRO A 55 2.25 -7.55 8.36
CA PRO A 55 3.66 -7.35 8.67
C PRO A 55 4.55 -7.38 7.43
N THR A 56 4.21 -8.19 6.43
CA THR A 56 4.97 -8.23 5.19
C THR A 56 4.91 -6.89 4.49
N PHE A 57 3.70 -6.32 4.38
CA PHE A 57 3.59 -5.02 3.73
C PHE A 57 4.26 -3.92 4.54
N ALA A 58 4.14 -3.97 5.86
CA ALA A 58 4.74 -2.94 6.70
C ALA A 58 6.27 -2.93 6.59
N SER A 59 6.87 -4.04 6.18
CA SER A 59 8.30 -4.13 6.07
C SER A 59 8.83 -3.86 4.67
N LEU A 60 7.96 -3.55 3.71
CA LEU A 60 8.43 -3.30 2.35
C LEU A 60 9.27 -2.02 2.29
N PRO A 61 10.45 -2.08 1.69
CA PRO A 61 11.29 -0.91 1.63
C PRO A 61 10.63 0.24 0.88
N GLY A 62 10.60 1.39 1.49
CA GLY A 62 10.06 2.59 0.86
C GLY A 62 8.56 2.72 0.89
N LEU A 63 7.83 1.79 1.51
CA LEU A 63 6.38 1.95 1.62
C LEU A 63 6.07 2.89 2.76
N LEU A 64 5.46 4.03 2.43
CA LEU A 64 5.09 5.02 3.43
C LEU A 64 3.70 4.78 3.97
N ALA A 65 2.80 4.27 3.15
CA ALA A 65 1.42 4.05 3.55
C ALA A 65 0.77 3.06 2.62
N LYS A 66 -0.12 2.26 3.17
CA LYS A 66 -1.00 1.44 2.35
C LYS A 66 -2.39 1.54 2.93
N ILE A 67 -3.34 1.94 2.10
CA ILE A 67 -4.74 2.00 2.49
C ILE A 67 -5.44 0.88 1.77
N TRP A 68 -6.10 0.00 2.53
CA TRP A 68 -6.77 -1.15 1.96
C TRP A 68 -8.15 -0.74 1.48
N LEU A 69 -8.51 -1.15 0.27
CA LEU A 69 -9.73 -0.70 -0.39
C LEU A 69 -10.73 -1.85 -0.50
N ARG A 70 -12.02 -1.51 -0.38
CA ARG A 70 -13.07 -2.51 -0.52
C ARG A 70 -14.28 -1.91 -1.22
N ASP A 71 -14.87 -2.67 -2.10
CA ASP A 71 -16.13 -2.30 -2.74
C ASP A 71 -16.88 -3.60 -3.02
N PRO A 72 -17.70 -4.05 -2.06
CA PRO A 72 -18.38 -5.34 -2.25
C PRO A 72 -19.40 -5.32 -3.36
N GLU A 73 -19.95 -4.15 -3.70
CA GLU A 73 -20.95 -4.12 -4.75
C GLU A 73 -20.38 -4.47 -6.10
N THR A 74 -19.16 -4.07 -6.38
CA THR A 74 -18.53 -4.38 -7.65
C THR A 74 -17.48 -5.46 -7.52
N ASN A 75 -17.36 -6.07 -6.33
CA ASN A 75 -16.35 -7.08 -6.07
C ASN A 75 -14.96 -6.54 -6.43
N THR A 76 -14.66 -5.33 -5.97
CA THR A 76 -13.38 -4.70 -6.26
C THR A 76 -12.67 -4.39 -4.95
N TYR A 77 -11.48 -4.89 -4.83
CA TYR A 77 -10.68 -4.75 -3.63
C TYR A 77 -9.27 -4.36 -4.03
N GLY A 78 -8.45 -3.98 -3.08
CA GLY A 78 -7.08 -3.66 -3.41
C GLY A 78 -6.43 -2.76 -2.40
N GLY A 79 -5.55 -1.91 -2.87
CA GLY A 79 -4.83 -1.01 -2.00
C GLY A 79 -4.37 0.24 -2.71
N LEU A 80 -4.29 1.32 -1.93
CA LEU A 80 -3.65 2.55 -2.37
C LEU A 80 -2.32 2.58 -1.65
N TYR A 81 -1.25 2.61 -2.39
CA TYR A 81 0.11 2.56 -1.86
C TYR A 81 0.77 3.91 -2.05
N LEU A 82 1.47 4.37 -1.05
CA LEU A 82 2.28 5.57 -1.18
C LEU A 82 3.72 5.17 -0.96
N TRP A 83 4.55 5.37 -1.97
CA TRP A 83 5.95 4.99 -1.96
C TRP A 83 6.82 6.21 -1.77
N ASP A 84 7.95 6.02 -1.11
CA ASP A 84 8.88 7.11 -0.83
C ASP A 84 9.39 7.74 -2.13
N ASP A 85 9.59 6.93 -3.16
CA ASP A 85 10.01 7.44 -4.46
C ASP A 85 9.63 6.42 -5.53
N GLN A 86 9.88 6.79 -6.77
CA GLN A 86 9.55 5.92 -7.88
C GLN A 86 10.37 4.64 -7.89
N GLU A 87 11.60 4.70 -7.40
CA GLU A 87 12.44 3.53 -7.37
C GLU A 87 11.88 2.47 -6.43
N ALA A 88 11.35 2.88 -5.28
CA ALA A 88 10.73 1.94 -4.34
C ALA A 88 9.53 1.26 -5.00
N TYR A 89 8.72 2.03 -5.72
CA TYR A 89 7.60 1.48 -6.45
C TYR A 89 8.09 0.45 -7.49
N GLU A 90 9.12 0.79 -8.24
CA GLU A 90 9.62 -0.12 -9.27
C GLU A 90 10.18 -1.40 -8.68
N ARG A 91 10.83 -1.32 -7.53
CA ARG A 91 11.29 -2.54 -6.87
C ARG A 91 10.12 -3.42 -6.48
N TYR A 92 9.04 -2.81 -6.02
CA TYR A 92 7.88 -3.58 -5.59
C TYR A 92 7.22 -4.32 -6.74
N ILE A 93 7.02 -3.65 -7.87
CA ILE A 93 6.32 -4.30 -8.97
C ILE A 93 7.15 -5.40 -9.61
N LYS A 94 8.45 -5.43 -9.33
CA LYS A 94 9.29 -6.51 -9.83
C LYS A 94 9.54 -7.55 -8.76
N GLY A 95 9.01 -7.38 -7.58
CA GLY A 95 9.36 -8.21 -6.44
C GLY A 95 8.41 -9.35 -6.19
N GLU A 96 8.73 -10.11 -5.15
CA GLU A 96 8.01 -11.34 -4.86
C GLU A 96 6.59 -11.08 -4.37
N VAL A 97 6.37 -10.03 -3.61
CA VAL A 97 5.05 -9.79 -3.03
C VAL A 97 4.04 -9.50 -4.14
N PHE A 98 4.40 -8.61 -5.07
CA PHE A 98 3.47 -8.29 -6.15
C PHE A 98 3.29 -9.48 -7.08
N ASN A 99 4.35 -10.25 -7.31
CA ASN A 99 4.22 -11.45 -8.12
C ASN A 99 3.28 -12.46 -7.46
N ALA A 100 3.31 -12.57 -6.14
CA ALA A 100 2.40 -13.45 -5.43
C ALA A 100 0.96 -12.98 -5.55
N ILE A 101 0.73 -11.69 -5.54
CA ILE A 101 -0.62 -11.16 -5.74
C ILE A 101 -1.14 -11.54 -7.11
N LYS A 102 -0.31 -11.37 -8.13
CA LYS A 102 -0.73 -11.69 -9.50
C LYS A 102 -0.96 -13.18 -9.71
N ALA A 103 -0.29 -14.01 -8.94
CA ALA A 103 -0.41 -15.45 -9.08
C ALA A 103 -1.48 -16.06 -8.17
N ASP A 104 -2.09 -15.27 -7.29
CA ASP A 104 -3.04 -15.79 -6.33
C ASP A 104 -4.33 -16.17 -7.04
N GLN A 105 -4.72 -17.44 -6.95
CA GLN A 105 -5.90 -17.93 -7.63
C GLN A 105 -7.19 -17.40 -7.05
N ASN A 106 -7.15 -16.86 -5.83
CA ASN A 106 -8.32 -16.30 -5.20
C ASN A 106 -8.52 -14.83 -5.58
N LEU A 107 -7.64 -14.29 -6.40
CA LEU A 107 -7.77 -12.93 -6.90
C LEU A 107 -7.86 -12.98 -8.42
N LYS A 108 -8.64 -12.07 -8.99
CA LYS A 108 -8.80 -12.02 -10.44
C LYS A 108 -8.76 -10.59 -10.92
N ASN A 109 -8.38 -10.43 -12.17
CA ASN A 109 -8.35 -9.11 -12.83
C ASN A 109 -7.46 -8.14 -12.06
N VAL A 110 -6.28 -8.58 -11.70
CA VAL A 110 -5.35 -7.73 -10.97
C VAL A 110 -4.85 -6.61 -11.89
N GLU A 111 -5.05 -5.38 -11.47
CA GLU A 111 -4.61 -4.22 -12.23
C GLU A 111 -3.80 -3.30 -11.32
N SER A 112 -2.85 -2.61 -11.91
CA SER A 112 -2.00 -1.71 -11.17
C SER A 112 -1.81 -0.45 -11.98
N ARG A 113 -2.03 0.71 -11.37
CA ARG A 113 -1.74 2.00 -11.99
C ARG A 113 -0.91 2.81 -11.02
N ASP A 114 0.00 3.60 -11.55
CA ASP A 114 0.84 4.40 -10.70
C ASP A 114 0.82 5.86 -11.17
N PHE A 115 1.18 6.75 -10.26
CA PHE A 115 1.09 8.17 -10.48
C PHE A 115 2.21 8.88 -9.76
N GLY A 116 2.69 9.96 -10.34
CA GLY A 116 3.53 10.87 -9.57
C GLY A 116 2.67 11.59 -8.53
N VAL A 117 3.31 12.27 -7.61
CA VAL A 117 2.62 12.96 -6.53
C VAL A 117 3.01 14.43 -6.55
N PHE A 118 2.01 15.32 -6.46
CA PHE A 118 2.28 16.73 -6.25
C PHE A 118 2.60 16.90 -4.77
N GLU A 119 3.85 16.88 -4.42
CA GLU A 119 4.21 16.87 -3.00
C GLU A 119 3.89 18.19 -2.31
N ASP A 120 4.05 19.29 -3.01
CA ASP A 120 3.74 20.59 -2.41
C ASP A 120 2.27 20.68 -2.03
N LEU A 121 1.39 20.19 -2.90
CA LEU A 121 -0.04 20.21 -2.59
C LEU A 121 -0.39 19.17 -1.56
N SER A 122 0.17 17.97 -1.71
CA SER A 122 -0.18 16.86 -0.84
C SER A 122 0.27 17.11 0.59
N SER A 123 1.39 17.79 0.78
CA SER A 123 1.89 18.06 2.12
C SER A 123 0.94 18.93 2.93
N LEU A 124 0.08 19.69 2.26
CA LEU A 124 -0.87 20.55 2.96
C LEU A 124 -2.02 19.75 3.57
N THR A 125 -2.28 18.55 3.07
CA THR A 125 -3.38 17.74 3.56
C THR A 125 -2.92 16.47 4.28
N MET A 126 -1.69 16.00 4.04
CA MET A 126 -1.21 14.78 4.65
C MET A 126 -1.07 14.82 6.17
N PRO A 127 -0.78 15.98 6.80
CA PRO A 127 -0.73 15.99 8.26
C PRO A 127 -1.99 15.49 8.93
N LYS A 128 -3.15 15.68 8.28
CA LYS A 128 -4.40 15.17 8.86
C LYS A 128 -4.41 13.65 8.86
N LEU A 129 -3.88 13.05 7.83
CA LEU A 129 -3.82 11.60 7.77
C LEU A 129 -2.89 11.06 8.87
N ARG A 130 -1.78 11.73 9.10
CA ARG A 130 -0.86 11.27 10.11
C ARG A 130 -1.37 11.49 11.52
N ALA A 131 -2.29 12.41 11.70
CA ALA A 131 -2.85 12.66 13.01
C ALA A 131 -3.82 11.58 13.46
N VAL A 132 -4.26 10.75 12.52
CA VAL A 132 -5.14 9.66 12.86
C VAL A 132 -4.34 8.51 13.45
#